data_85f03a639f6ee6ad3a7d26fe7d5d2c26
#
_entry.id   85f03a639f6ee6ad3a7d26fe7d5d2c26
#
_cell.length_a   1.000
_cell.length_b   1.000
_cell.length_c   1.000
_cell.angle_alpha   90.00
_cell.angle_beta   90.00
_cell.angle_gamma   90.00
#
_symmetry.space_group_name_H-M   'P 1'
#
loop_
_entity.id
_entity.type
_entity.pdbx_description
1 polymer ?
#
loop_
_entity_poly.entity_id
_entity_poly.type
_entity_poly.pdbx_seq_one_letter_code
_entity_poly.pdbx_strand_id
1 'polypeptide(L)'
;MHRVVSLFAIVTCVAGIVSSAVAAPPEIRLWPQGMPEPVIPAAPPEKVEKSADGIQRRTNVSQPRLFVYEPPAGVKRTGAAVIVVPGGGFGVLADEHEGSDAAEWLAKNGIVGFQLAHRAPTNKHPSPNAGPAQDLQKAVIEVRRHAAEFKVDPQQVGILGFSAGGQVTLVAATNDRKFQSEEIAESHKPDFLLLLYAYQIYDPKTKGLRADILLDGGLPPTFIAQMGDDRGSLPQGSTLLYLELINRNIPAEIHIYEKGGHGFGMRSRPGATGPTDWQLRAIDWLRLRGYATAP
;
A
#
# COMPACT_ATOMS: atom_id res chain seq x y z
N MET A 1 -78.95 -2.11 28.83
CA MET A 1 -77.71 -1.29 28.74
C MET A 1 -76.52 -2.19 28.71
N HIS A 2 -76.05 -2.55 27.48
CA HIS A 2 -74.87 -3.41 27.30
C HIS A 2 -73.70 -2.51 26.91
N ARG A 3 -72.64 -2.49 27.75
CA ARG A 3 -71.37 -1.83 27.43
C ARG A 3 -70.47 -2.79 26.65
N VAL A 4 -70.11 -2.40 25.44
CA VAL A 4 -69.12 -3.06 24.62
C VAL A 4 -67.75 -2.47 24.98
N VAL A 5 -66.84 -3.30 25.45
CA VAL A 5 -65.41 -2.92 25.72
C VAL A 5 -64.61 -3.37 24.50
N SER A 6 -64.10 -2.40 23.72
CA SER A 6 -63.19 -2.66 22.61
C SER A 6 -61.78 -2.76 23.14
N LEU A 7 -61.12 -3.92 22.93
CA LEU A 7 -59.72 -4.14 23.21
C LEU A 7 -58.90 -3.70 21.99
N PHE A 8 -58.08 -2.66 22.13
CA PHE A 8 -57.05 -2.30 21.13
C PHE A 8 -55.78 -3.13 21.38
N ALA A 9 -55.42 -3.98 20.45
CA ALA A 9 -54.15 -4.70 20.45
C ALA A 9 -53.08 -3.82 19.82
N ILE A 10 -52.08 -3.40 20.61
CA ILE A 10 -50.87 -2.67 20.12
C ILE A 10 -49.91 -3.71 19.60
N VAL A 11 -49.74 -3.77 18.28
CA VAL A 11 -48.65 -4.56 17.64
C VAL A 11 -47.40 -3.73 17.65
N THR A 12 -46.47 -4.05 18.53
CA THR A 12 -45.11 -3.49 18.56
C THR A 12 -44.26 -4.17 17.49
N CYS A 13 -44.04 -3.49 16.38
CA CYS A 13 -43.03 -3.92 15.37
C CYS A 13 -41.63 -3.66 15.91
N VAL A 14 -40.93 -4.70 16.34
CA VAL A 14 -39.49 -4.64 16.65
C VAL A 14 -38.74 -4.74 15.32
N ALA A 15 -38.28 -3.60 14.80
CA ALA A 15 -37.37 -3.57 13.66
C ALA A 15 -36.00 -4.08 14.12
N GLY A 16 -35.68 -5.31 13.81
CA GLY A 16 -34.37 -5.87 14.02
C GLY A 16 -33.34 -5.16 13.11
N ILE A 17 -32.41 -4.42 13.74
CA ILE A 17 -31.23 -3.89 13.03
C ILE A 17 -30.36 -5.07 12.68
N VAL A 18 -30.44 -5.54 11.45
CA VAL A 18 -29.48 -6.52 10.90
C VAL A 18 -28.19 -5.76 10.65
N SER A 19 -27.26 -5.82 11.60
CA SER A 19 -25.89 -5.37 11.39
C SER A 19 -25.24 -6.33 10.38
N SER A 20 -25.13 -5.89 9.13
CA SER A 20 -24.36 -6.61 8.12
C SER A 20 -22.89 -6.54 8.53
N ALA A 21 -22.35 -7.60 9.08
CA ALA A 21 -20.92 -7.73 9.25
C ALA A 21 -20.27 -7.63 7.86
N VAL A 22 -19.43 -6.62 7.65
CA VAL A 22 -18.64 -6.50 6.44
C VAL A 22 -17.71 -7.72 6.39
N ALA A 23 -17.86 -8.54 5.36
CA ALA A 23 -17.00 -9.71 5.17
C ALA A 23 -15.54 -9.24 5.03
N ALA A 24 -14.61 -10.02 5.60
CA ALA A 24 -13.18 -9.76 5.41
C ALA A 24 -12.85 -9.82 3.91
N PRO A 25 -11.94 -8.96 3.42
CA PRO A 25 -11.53 -8.98 2.02
C PRO A 25 -10.91 -10.34 1.65
N PRO A 26 -11.10 -10.82 0.41
CA PRO A 26 -10.40 -12.00 -0.08
C PRO A 26 -8.89 -11.85 0.07
N GLU A 27 -8.18 -12.98 0.29
CA GLU A 27 -6.71 -12.93 0.46
C GLU A 27 -5.98 -13.91 -0.45
N ILE A 28 -4.79 -13.52 -0.92
CA ILE A 28 -3.88 -14.34 -1.72
C ILE A 28 -2.61 -14.56 -0.91
N ARG A 29 -2.32 -15.81 -0.53
CA ARG A 29 -1.07 -16.17 0.14
C ARG A 29 0.09 -16.15 -0.85
N LEU A 30 1.19 -15.48 -0.48
CA LEU A 30 2.34 -15.34 -1.38
C LEU A 30 3.23 -16.59 -1.41
N TRP A 31 3.35 -17.28 -0.29
CA TRP A 31 4.28 -18.39 -0.11
C TRP A 31 3.60 -19.67 0.43
N PRO A 32 2.65 -20.27 -0.30
CA PRO A 32 1.93 -21.44 0.20
C PRO A 32 2.82 -22.68 0.40
N GLN A 33 3.97 -22.75 -0.29
CA GLN A 33 4.94 -23.83 -0.20
C GLN A 33 6.15 -23.52 0.71
N GLY A 34 6.14 -22.38 1.41
CA GLY A 34 7.23 -21.89 2.24
C GLY A 34 7.90 -20.66 1.67
N MET A 35 8.17 -19.67 2.55
CA MET A 35 8.82 -18.43 2.12
C MET A 35 10.33 -18.57 2.11
N PRO A 36 11.04 -17.81 1.24
CA PRO A 36 12.50 -17.76 1.24
C PRO A 36 13.04 -17.01 2.48
N GLU A 37 14.31 -17.26 2.83
CA GLU A 37 14.99 -16.50 3.88
C GLU A 37 15.04 -14.97 3.57
N PRO A 38 14.95 -14.12 4.61
CA PRO A 38 14.84 -14.46 6.02
C PRO A 38 13.40 -14.83 6.43
N VAL A 39 13.25 -15.94 7.16
CA VAL A 39 11.96 -16.40 7.68
C VAL A 39 11.61 -15.68 8.99
N ILE A 40 10.35 -15.28 9.14
CA ILE A 40 9.82 -14.77 10.41
C ILE A 40 9.20 -15.92 11.19
N PRO A 41 9.57 -16.12 12.47
CA PRO A 41 8.97 -17.14 13.30
C PRO A 41 7.45 -16.96 13.41
N ALA A 42 6.70 -18.07 13.43
CA ALA A 42 5.25 -18.05 13.60
C ALA A 42 4.80 -17.68 15.04
N ALA A 43 5.71 -17.66 15.99
CA ALA A 43 5.46 -17.26 17.38
C ALA A 43 6.27 -16.01 17.73
N PRO A 44 5.66 -15.01 18.39
CA PRO A 44 4.25 -14.93 18.79
C PRO A 44 3.30 -14.81 17.57
N PRO A 45 2.01 -15.15 17.73
CA PRO A 45 1.05 -15.10 16.62
C PRO A 45 0.86 -13.68 16.10
N GLU A 46 0.42 -13.58 14.85
CA GLU A 46 0.04 -12.30 14.23
C GLU A 46 -1.06 -11.61 15.05
N LYS A 47 -0.95 -10.30 15.20
CA LYS A 47 -1.92 -9.45 15.88
C LYS A 47 -2.23 -8.21 15.06
N VAL A 48 -3.49 -7.77 15.15
CA VAL A 48 -3.95 -6.48 14.61
C VAL A 48 -4.55 -5.71 15.77
N GLU A 49 -3.92 -4.61 16.15
CA GLU A 49 -4.27 -3.83 17.33
C GLU A 49 -4.29 -2.33 17.02
N LYS A 50 -5.22 -1.62 17.65
CA LYS A 50 -5.29 -0.15 17.57
C LYS A 50 -4.34 0.45 18.60
N SER A 51 -3.38 1.25 18.14
CA SER A 51 -2.43 1.95 19.00
C SER A 51 -3.02 3.22 19.60
N ALA A 52 -2.33 3.83 20.57
CA ALA A 52 -2.79 5.03 21.27
C ALA A 52 -3.05 6.24 20.34
N ASP A 53 -2.37 6.32 19.20
CA ASP A 53 -2.59 7.34 18.17
C ASP A 53 -3.82 7.05 17.27
N GLY A 54 -4.60 6.05 17.62
CA GLY A 54 -5.80 5.65 16.88
C GLY A 54 -5.54 4.85 15.59
N ILE A 55 -4.29 4.55 15.27
CA ILE A 55 -3.91 3.82 14.05
C ILE A 55 -3.88 2.32 14.34
N GLN A 56 -4.54 1.54 13.50
CA GLN A 56 -4.46 0.08 13.55
C GLN A 56 -3.13 -0.39 12.97
N ARG A 57 -2.45 -1.27 13.71
CA ARG A 57 -1.17 -1.85 13.32
C ARG A 57 -1.22 -3.37 13.35
N ARG A 58 -0.55 -3.98 12.36
CA ARG A 58 -0.36 -5.43 12.26
C ARG A 58 1.06 -5.78 12.65
N THR A 59 1.22 -6.81 13.48
CA THR A 59 2.53 -7.31 13.95
C THR A 59 2.65 -8.81 13.74
N ASN A 60 3.87 -9.31 13.75
CA ASN A 60 4.20 -10.75 13.66
C ASN A 60 3.64 -11.43 12.40
N VAL A 61 3.78 -10.76 11.25
CA VAL A 61 3.38 -11.32 9.95
C VAL A 61 4.39 -12.36 9.52
N SER A 62 4.10 -13.63 9.79
CA SER A 62 4.90 -14.79 9.38
C SER A 62 4.36 -15.47 8.11
N GLN A 63 3.21 -15.04 7.61
CA GLN A 63 2.57 -15.53 6.39
C GLN A 63 2.17 -14.34 5.50
N PRO A 64 3.10 -13.84 4.66
CA PRO A 64 2.84 -12.73 3.77
C PRO A 64 1.70 -13.02 2.79
N ARG A 65 0.82 -12.02 2.58
CA ARG A 65 -0.36 -12.14 1.74
C ARG A 65 -0.88 -10.80 1.25
N LEU A 66 -1.70 -10.85 0.23
CA LEU A 66 -2.46 -9.71 -0.28
C LEU A 66 -3.91 -9.80 0.20
N PHE A 67 -4.47 -8.66 0.62
CA PHE A 67 -5.91 -8.48 0.79
C PHE A 67 -6.45 -7.72 -0.43
N VAL A 68 -7.57 -8.18 -1.00
CA VAL A 68 -8.08 -7.68 -2.27
C VAL A 68 -9.25 -6.73 -2.04
N TYR A 69 -9.16 -5.52 -2.61
CA TYR A 69 -10.18 -4.47 -2.57
C TYR A 69 -10.65 -4.17 -3.99
N GLU A 70 -11.79 -4.70 -4.36
CA GLU A 70 -12.36 -4.50 -5.68
C GLU A 70 -13.17 -3.21 -5.78
N PRO A 71 -13.21 -2.55 -6.95
CA PRO A 71 -14.11 -1.44 -7.21
C PRO A 71 -15.56 -1.80 -6.86
N PRO A 72 -16.27 -0.95 -6.08
CA PRO A 72 -17.65 -1.18 -5.71
C PRO A 72 -18.58 -1.29 -6.92
N ALA A 73 -19.76 -1.90 -6.75
CA ALA A 73 -20.77 -1.96 -7.78
C ALA A 73 -21.12 -0.55 -8.30
N GLY A 74 -21.17 -0.38 -9.62
CA GLY A 74 -21.41 0.91 -10.26
C GLY A 74 -20.16 1.76 -10.53
N VAL A 75 -19.01 1.45 -9.93
CA VAL A 75 -17.74 2.09 -10.27
C VAL A 75 -17.13 1.46 -11.51
N LYS A 76 -16.85 2.26 -12.53
CA LYS A 76 -16.20 1.79 -13.77
C LYS A 76 -14.77 1.33 -13.46
N ARG A 77 -14.45 0.09 -13.80
CA ARG A 77 -13.07 -0.44 -13.68
C ARG A 77 -12.17 0.12 -14.78
N THR A 78 -10.93 0.41 -14.43
CA THR A 78 -9.91 0.91 -15.37
C THR A 78 -9.07 -0.21 -15.98
N GLY A 79 -9.03 -1.36 -15.34
CA GLY A 79 -8.08 -2.43 -15.63
C GLY A 79 -6.77 -2.30 -14.87
N ALA A 80 -6.50 -1.17 -14.22
CA ALA A 80 -5.29 -1.02 -13.40
C ALA A 80 -5.42 -1.72 -12.04
N ALA A 81 -4.28 -2.16 -11.52
CA ALA A 81 -4.11 -2.69 -10.16
C ALA A 81 -3.02 -1.91 -9.44
N VAL A 82 -3.15 -1.73 -8.12
CA VAL A 82 -2.10 -1.13 -7.29
C VAL A 82 -1.90 -1.95 -6.02
N ILE A 83 -0.66 -2.37 -5.80
CA ILE A 83 -0.25 -3.02 -4.57
C ILE A 83 0.13 -1.93 -3.56
N VAL A 84 -0.61 -1.86 -2.46
CA VAL A 84 -0.36 -0.93 -1.35
C VAL A 84 0.60 -1.56 -0.36
N VAL A 85 1.72 -0.89 -0.11
CA VAL A 85 2.79 -1.37 0.78
C VAL A 85 2.87 -0.46 1.99
N PRO A 86 2.32 -0.86 3.14
CA PRO A 86 2.34 -0.07 4.36
C PRO A 86 3.76 0.16 4.89
N GLY A 87 3.96 1.29 5.59
CA GLY A 87 5.12 1.51 6.42
C GLY A 87 5.00 0.90 7.81
N GLY A 88 5.79 1.42 8.75
CA GLY A 88 5.87 0.96 10.15
C GLY A 88 7.27 0.66 10.61
N GLY A 89 8.29 1.22 9.93
CA GLY A 89 9.69 1.17 10.34
C GLY A 89 10.26 -0.26 10.41
N PHE A 90 9.73 -1.18 9.62
CA PHE A 90 10.09 -2.61 9.64
C PHE A 90 9.77 -3.35 10.94
N GLY A 91 9.19 -2.69 11.93
CA GLY A 91 8.78 -3.31 13.20
C GLY A 91 7.34 -3.81 13.17
N VAL A 92 6.48 -3.09 12.48
CA VAL A 92 5.04 -3.32 12.37
C VAL A 92 4.58 -2.92 10.97
N LEU A 93 3.31 -3.13 10.64
CA LEU A 93 2.65 -2.54 9.48
C LEU A 93 1.61 -1.52 9.96
N ALA A 94 1.60 -0.33 9.37
CA ALA A 94 0.55 0.68 9.57
C ALA A 94 -0.71 0.28 8.75
N ASP A 95 -1.37 -0.78 9.21
CA ASP A 95 -2.27 -1.66 8.48
C ASP A 95 -3.52 -0.94 7.94
N GLU A 96 -4.00 0.10 8.64
CA GLU A 96 -5.21 0.83 8.28
C GLU A 96 -4.88 2.03 7.38
N HIS A 97 -4.27 3.10 7.90
CA HIS A 97 -4.12 4.38 7.20
C HIS A 97 -3.06 4.40 6.09
N GLU A 98 -2.17 3.42 6.03
CA GLU A 98 -1.21 3.20 4.94
C GLU A 98 -1.46 1.85 4.22
N GLY A 99 -2.58 1.18 4.53
CA GLY A 99 -2.96 -0.12 3.99
C GLY A 99 -4.39 -0.11 3.45
N SER A 100 -5.36 -0.58 4.26
CA SER A 100 -6.75 -0.74 3.84
C SER A 100 -7.40 0.55 3.35
N ASP A 101 -7.18 1.70 4.02
CA ASP A 101 -7.74 2.97 3.59
C ASP A 101 -7.26 3.37 2.19
N ALA A 102 -5.98 3.12 1.88
CA ALA A 102 -5.40 3.40 0.57
C ALA A 102 -5.93 2.44 -0.50
N ALA A 103 -6.07 1.15 -0.18
CA ALA A 103 -6.64 0.16 -1.09
C ALA A 103 -8.12 0.44 -1.40
N GLU A 104 -8.90 0.85 -0.40
CA GLU A 104 -10.29 1.29 -0.59
C GLU A 104 -10.40 2.57 -1.42
N TRP A 105 -9.50 3.55 -1.21
CA TRP A 105 -9.45 4.76 -2.02
C TRP A 105 -9.19 4.45 -3.49
N LEU A 106 -8.26 3.54 -3.79
CA LEU A 106 -7.99 3.07 -5.15
C LEU A 106 -9.23 2.40 -5.75
N ALA A 107 -9.89 1.51 -5.00
CA ALA A 107 -11.10 0.82 -5.43
C ALA A 107 -12.24 1.80 -5.78
N LYS A 108 -12.44 2.85 -4.98
CA LYS A 108 -13.41 3.92 -5.26
C LYS A 108 -13.10 4.72 -6.53
N ASN A 109 -11.85 4.66 -7.02
CA ASN A 109 -11.40 5.28 -8.27
C ASN A 109 -11.28 4.30 -9.45
N GLY A 110 -11.85 3.10 -9.33
CA GLY A 110 -11.92 2.11 -10.41
C GLY A 110 -10.68 1.22 -10.54
N ILE A 111 -9.72 1.32 -9.62
CA ILE A 111 -8.46 0.56 -9.58
C ILE A 111 -8.60 -0.57 -8.57
N VAL A 112 -8.19 -1.80 -8.91
CA VAL A 112 -8.15 -2.87 -7.92
C VAL A 112 -7.00 -2.63 -6.94
N GLY A 113 -7.32 -2.45 -5.64
CA GLY A 113 -6.34 -2.28 -4.58
C GLY A 113 -5.93 -3.62 -3.97
N PHE A 114 -4.64 -3.84 -3.79
CA PHE A 114 -4.10 -5.02 -3.12
C PHE A 114 -3.26 -4.58 -1.93
N GLN A 115 -3.78 -4.69 -0.70
CA GLN A 115 -2.99 -4.38 0.49
C GLN A 115 -2.02 -5.52 0.79
N LEU A 116 -0.72 -5.23 0.82
CA LEU A 116 0.31 -6.21 1.14
C LEU A 116 0.57 -6.28 2.65
N ALA A 117 0.26 -7.39 3.28
CA ALA A 117 0.82 -7.75 4.56
C ALA A 117 2.16 -8.45 4.31
N HIS A 118 3.25 -7.68 4.16
CA HIS A 118 4.59 -8.24 4.06
C HIS A 118 5.11 -8.69 5.42
N ARG A 119 6.14 -9.54 5.43
CA ARG A 119 6.74 -10.04 6.69
C ARG A 119 7.22 -8.90 7.60
N ALA A 120 6.88 -8.99 8.88
CA ALA A 120 7.26 -8.06 9.94
C ALA A 120 7.16 -8.76 11.32
N PRO A 121 8.06 -8.48 12.30
CA PRO A 121 9.13 -7.50 12.26
C PRO A 121 10.39 -8.00 11.53
N THR A 122 11.06 -7.09 10.82
CA THR A 122 12.37 -7.34 10.18
C THR A 122 13.43 -6.33 10.60
N ASN A 123 13.08 -5.38 11.48
CA ASN A 123 13.92 -4.27 11.92
C ASN A 123 15.22 -4.67 12.63
N LYS A 124 15.32 -5.92 13.12
CA LYS A 124 16.54 -6.48 13.72
C LYS A 124 17.42 -7.24 12.72
N HIS A 125 16.95 -7.43 11.50
CA HIS A 125 17.74 -8.07 10.45
C HIS A 125 18.80 -7.09 9.90
N PRO A 126 20.02 -7.54 9.55
CA PRO A 126 21.04 -6.67 8.95
C PRO A 126 20.57 -5.91 7.68
N SER A 127 19.66 -6.52 6.94
CA SER A 127 18.97 -5.91 5.79
C SER A 127 17.45 -5.96 6.01
N PRO A 128 16.86 -4.99 6.73
CA PRO A 128 15.45 -5.04 7.13
C PRO A 128 14.45 -5.12 5.95
N ASN A 129 14.85 -4.58 4.80
CA ASN A 129 14.04 -4.56 3.58
C ASN A 129 14.12 -5.85 2.74
N ALA A 130 15.07 -6.76 3.02
CA ALA A 130 15.32 -7.93 2.17
C ALA A 130 14.08 -8.83 2.04
N GLY A 131 13.53 -9.27 3.16
CA GLY A 131 12.32 -10.10 3.18
C GLY A 131 11.10 -9.40 2.60
N PRO A 132 10.75 -8.17 3.07
CA PRO A 132 9.66 -7.40 2.49
C PRO A 132 9.78 -7.15 0.98
N ALA A 133 10.99 -6.95 0.44
CA ALA A 133 11.19 -6.77 -0.99
C ALA A 133 10.90 -8.07 -1.78
N GLN A 134 11.28 -9.23 -1.25
CA GLN A 134 10.90 -10.52 -1.83
C GLN A 134 9.37 -10.70 -1.84
N ASP A 135 8.70 -10.35 -0.73
CA ASP A 135 7.24 -10.44 -0.63
C ASP A 135 6.58 -9.54 -1.67
N LEU A 136 7.06 -8.31 -1.85
CA LEU A 136 6.53 -7.38 -2.84
C LEU A 136 6.77 -7.84 -4.28
N GLN A 137 7.97 -8.35 -4.60
CA GLN A 137 8.25 -8.92 -5.92
C GLN A 137 7.33 -10.11 -6.22
N LYS A 138 7.10 -10.97 -5.23
CA LYS A 138 6.15 -12.09 -5.34
C LYS A 138 4.72 -11.60 -5.50
N ALA A 139 4.34 -10.55 -4.77
CA ALA A 139 3.01 -9.94 -4.87
C ALA A 139 2.71 -9.41 -6.29
N VAL A 140 3.66 -8.72 -6.93
CA VAL A 140 3.52 -8.27 -8.34
C VAL A 140 3.27 -9.46 -9.26
N ILE A 141 4.03 -10.56 -9.10
CA ILE A 141 3.86 -11.78 -9.88
C ILE A 141 2.47 -12.39 -9.66
N GLU A 142 2.03 -12.50 -8.39
CA GLU A 142 0.72 -13.10 -8.08
C GLU A 142 -0.44 -12.25 -8.61
N VAL A 143 -0.36 -10.91 -8.53
CA VAL A 143 -1.37 -10.03 -9.13
C VAL A 143 -1.46 -10.26 -10.65
N ARG A 144 -0.33 -10.40 -11.34
CA ARG A 144 -0.32 -10.71 -12.78
C ARG A 144 -0.88 -12.09 -13.10
N ARG A 145 -0.58 -13.10 -12.30
CA ARG A 145 -1.16 -14.45 -12.44
C ARG A 145 -2.67 -14.49 -12.29
N HIS A 146 -3.19 -13.69 -11.36
CA HIS A 146 -4.63 -13.59 -11.09
C HIS A 146 -5.32 -12.45 -11.88
N ALA A 147 -4.64 -11.85 -12.87
CA ALA A 147 -5.13 -10.69 -13.60
C ALA A 147 -6.52 -10.91 -14.23
N ALA A 148 -6.76 -12.07 -14.82
CA ALA A 148 -8.04 -12.42 -15.41
C ALA A 148 -9.17 -12.54 -14.37
N GLU A 149 -8.88 -13.10 -13.19
CA GLU A 149 -9.82 -13.25 -12.09
C GLU A 149 -10.29 -11.87 -11.58
N PHE A 150 -9.37 -10.95 -11.39
CA PHE A 150 -9.67 -9.59 -10.90
C PHE A 150 -9.98 -8.58 -12.01
N LYS A 151 -10.03 -9.02 -13.28
CA LYS A 151 -10.28 -8.16 -14.46
C LYS A 151 -9.28 -6.99 -14.52
N VAL A 152 -8.01 -7.30 -14.31
CA VAL A 152 -6.86 -6.40 -14.35
C VAL A 152 -6.09 -6.66 -15.63
N ASP A 153 -5.54 -5.59 -16.23
CA ASP A 153 -4.52 -5.70 -17.28
C ASP A 153 -3.17 -6.01 -16.62
N PRO A 154 -2.54 -7.15 -16.92
CA PRO A 154 -1.24 -7.50 -16.34
C PRO A 154 -0.10 -6.52 -16.68
N GLN A 155 -0.30 -5.59 -17.61
CA GLN A 155 0.62 -4.52 -17.95
C GLN A 155 0.29 -3.18 -17.25
N GLN A 156 -0.67 -3.18 -16.30
CA GLN A 156 -1.07 -2.00 -15.53
C GLN A 156 -1.04 -2.29 -14.02
N VAL A 157 0.07 -2.88 -13.54
CA VAL A 157 0.27 -3.21 -12.13
C VAL A 157 1.25 -2.23 -11.50
N GLY A 158 0.72 -1.29 -10.71
CA GLY A 158 1.50 -0.30 -9.97
C GLY A 158 1.71 -0.67 -8.50
N ILE A 159 2.53 0.14 -7.83
CA ILE A 159 2.78 0.04 -6.39
C ILE A 159 2.60 1.40 -5.74
N LEU A 160 1.92 1.43 -4.59
CA LEU A 160 1.82 2.58 -3.69
C LEU A 160 2.55 2.23 -2.39
N GLY A 161 3.72 2.83 -2.17
CA GLY A 161 4.55 2.56 -1.00
C GLY A 161 4.63 3.74 -0.04
N PHE A 162 4.37 3.48 1.26
CA PHE A 162 4.43 4.46 2.33
C PHE A 162 5.64 4.22 3.23
N SER A 163 6.41 5.24 3.59
CA SER A 163 7.48 5.15 4.59
C SER A 163 8.44 3.97 4.32
N ALA A 164 8.57 3.03 5.26
CA ALA A 164 9.34 1.80 5.07
C ALA A 164 8.86 0.99 3.85
N GLY A 165 7.55 0.96 3.57
CA GLY A 165 6.97 0.37 2.37
C GLY A 165 7.44 1.08 1.09
N GLY A 166 7.67 2.40 1.13
CA GLY A 166 8.26 3.15 0.01
C GLY A 166 9.73 2.75 -0.25
N GLN A 167 10.53 2.50 0.80
CA GLN A 167 11.88 1.96 0.66
C GLN A 167 11.83 0.54 0.05
N VAL A 168 10.95 -0.32 0.57
CA VAL A 168 10.71 -1.69 0.04
C VAL A 168 10.35 -1.63 -1.43
N THR A 169 9.46 -0.70 -1.82
CA THR A 169 9.05 -0.49 -3.21
C THR A 169 10.23 -0.19 -4.12
N LEU A 170 11.08 0.76 -3.73
CA LEU A 170 12.27 1.11 -4.53
C LEU A 170 13.23 -0.07 -4.65
N VAL A 171 13.55 -0.75 -3.56
CA VAL A 171 14.44 -1.91 -3.58
C VAL A 171 13.85 -3.05 -4.43
N ALA A 172 12.55 -3.34 -4.32
CA ALA A 172 11.90 -4.37 -5.11
C ALA A 172 11.86 -4.05 -6.61
N ALA A 173 11.60 -2.76 -6.95
CA ALA A 173 11.49 -2.31 -8.33
C ALA A 173 12.84 -2.19 -9.04
N THR A 174 13.91 -1.79 -8.34
CA THR A 174 15.22 -1.51 -8.95
C THR A 174 16.16 -2.70 -8.98
N ASN A 175 15.92 -3.72 -8.14
CA ASN A 175 16.77 -4.90 -8.09
C ASN A 175 16.20 -6.06 -8.91
N ASP A 176 17.05 -7.00 -9.24
CA ASP A 176 16.63 -8.28 -9.78
C ASP A 176 15.81 -9.07 -8.77
N ARG A 177 15.11 -10.11 -9.23
CA ARG A 177 14.31 -10.98 -8.39
C ARG A 177 15.17 -11.59 -7.27
N LYS A 178 14.76 -11.35 -6.03
CA LYS A 178 15.54 -11.71 -4.82
C LYS A 178 15.19 -13.09 -4.25
N PHE A 179 14.48 -13.92 -5.00
CA PHE A 179 14.18 -15.30 -4.61
C PHE A 179 14.25 -16.21 -5.84
N GLN A 180 14.67 -17.45 -5.61
CA GLN A 180 14.58 -18.50 -6.62
C GLN A 180 13.21 -19.16 -6.52
N SER A 181 12.61 -19.45 -7.63
CA SER A 181 11.41 -20.26 -7.74
C SER A 181 11.49 -21.02 -9.05
N GLU A 182 10.64 -22.01 -9.21
CA GLU A 182 10.34 -22.64 -10.48
C GLU A 182 10.07 -21.59 -11.56
N GLU A 183 10.08 -21.99 -12.81
CA GLU A 183 9.94 -21.12 -13.97
C GLU A 183 8.74 -20.16 -13.80
N ILE A 184 9.04 -18.87 -13.55
CA ILE A 184 8.05 -17.81 -13.43
C ILE A 184 8.15 -16.97 -14.68
N ALA A 185 7.10 -16.99 -15.50
CA ALA A 185 7.02 -16.21 -16.74
C ALA A 185 6.74 -14.73 -16.47
N GLU A 186 6.00 -14.42 -15.38
CA GLU A 186 5.54 -13.06 -15.07
C GLU A 186 6.70 -12.20 -14.53
N SER A 187 6.73 -10.95 -14.97
CA SER A 187 7.67 -9.95 -14.46
C SER A 187 7.31 -9.54 -13.02
N HIS A 188 8.34 -9.37 -12.19
CA HIS A 188 8.22 -8.78 -10.86
C HIS A 188 8.34 -7.24 -10.86
N LYS A 189 8.63 -6.63 -12.02
CA LYS A 189 8.78 -5.18 -12.15
C LYS A 189 7.41 -4.52 -12.25
N PRO A 190 7.14 -3.43 -11.49
CA PRO A 190 5.88 -2.68 -11.61
C PRO A 190 5.86 -1.82 -12.87
N ASP A 191 4.65 -1.41 -13.28
CA ASP A 191 4.44 -0.57 -14.46
C ASP A 191 4.38 0.93 -14.11
N PHE A 192 4.11 1.27 -12.83
CA PHE A 192 4.18 2.63 -12.28
C PHE A 192 4.32 2.60 -10.76
N LEU A 193 4.78 3.73 -10.18
CA LEU A 193 4.98 3.87 -8.74
C LEU A 193 4.31 5.13 -8.18
N LEU A 194 3.79 5.01 -6.95
CA LEU A 194 3.44 6.13 -6.07
C LEU A 194 4.25 5.97 -4.78
N LEU A 195 5.06 6.96 -4.45
CA LEU A 195 5.99 6.92 -3.32
C LEU A 195 5.68 8.05 -2.34
N LEU A 196 5.25 7.69 -1.13
CA LEU A 196 4.89 8.60 -0.07
C LEU A 196 5.97 8.55 1.02
N TYR A 197 6.67 9.68 1.21
CA TYR A 197 7.70 9.83 2.26
C TYR A 197 8.55 8.57 2.45
N ALA A 198 9.09 8.02 1.36
CA ALA A 198 9.86 6.78 1.36
C ALA A 198 11.02 6.83 2.39
N TYR A 199 11.02 5.85 3.31
CA TYR A 199 11.85 5.86 4.51
C TYR A 199 13.34 5.71 4.20
N GLN A 200 14.12 6.68 4.72
CA GLN A 200 15.60 6.64 4.69
C GLN A 200 16.20 6.27 3.32
N ILE A 201 15.65 6.78 2.23
CA ILE A 201 16.22 6.60 0.88
C ILE A 201 17.40 7.53 0.59
N TYR A 202 17.61 8.55 1.43
CA TYR A 202 18.79 9.44 1.43
C TYR A 202 19.89 8.90 2.34
N ASP A 203 21.11 8.82 1.83
CA ASP A 203 22.30 8.54 2.63
C ASP A 203 23.05 9.84 2.92
N PRO A 204 23.03 10.34 4.17
CA PRO A 204 23.70 11.60 4.52
C PRO A 204 25.24 11.53 4.43
N LYS A 205 25.84 10.35 4.42
CA LYS A 205 27.30 10.17 4.29
C LYS A 205 27.76 10.42 2.86
N THR A 206 27.07 9.83 1.90
CA THR A 206 27.37 10.00 0.47
C THR A 206 26.67 11.19 -0.15
N LYS A 207 25.69 11.79 0.56
CA LYS A 207 24.76 12.83 0.07
C LYS A 207 23.99 12.37 -1.18
N GLY A 208 23.80 11.08 -1.33
CA GLY A 208 23.15 10.41 -2.45
C GLY A 208 21.97 9.55 -2.02
N LEU A 209 21.43 8.78 -2.97
CA LEU A 209 20.49 7.73 -2.66
C LEU A 209 21.23 6.54 -2.02
N ARG A 210 20.49 5.73 -1.27
CA ARG A 210 20.98 4.46 -0.70
C ARG A 210 21.57 3.56 -1.78
N ALA A 211 22.66 2.88 -1.44
CA ALA A 211 23.37 2.00 -2.38
C ALA A 211 22.58 0.76 -2.84
N ASP A 212 21.53 0.37 -2.11
CA ASP A 212 20.66 -0.75 -2.48
C ASP A 212 19.49 -0.36 -3.42
N ILE A 213 19.41 0.92 -3.82
CA ILE A 213 18.49 1.42 -4.86
C ILE A 213 19.27 1.50 -6.17
N LEU A 214 19.10 0.47 -7.04
CA LEU A 214 19.89 0.28 -8.25
C LEU A 214 19.17 0.89 -9.47
N LEU A 215 19.37 2.20 -9.72
CA LEU A 215 18.63 2.91 -10.77
C LEU A 215 18.95 2.47 -12.20
N ASP A 216 20.06 1.76 -12.43
CA ASP A 216 20.46 1.30 -13.76
C ASP A 216 19.52 0.23 -14.34
N GLY A 217 18.79 -0.48 -13.45
CA GLY A 217 17.71 -1.40 -13.84
C GLY A 217 16.44 -0.72 -14.35
N GLY A 218 16.41 0.61 -14.35
CA GLY A 218 15.27 1.43 -14.71
C GLY A 218 14.19 1.48 -13.62
N LEU A 219 13.46 2.58 -13.62
CA LEU A 219 12.21 2.75 -12.86
C LEU A 219 11.07 3.09 -13.83
N PRO A 220 9.85 2.70 -13.53
CA PRO A 220 8.69 3.12 -14.31
C PRO A 220 8.29 4.56 -13.97
N PRO A 221 7.30 5.15 -14.68
CA PRO A 221 6.70 6.43 -14.31
C PRO A 221 6.37 6.48 -12.82
N THR A 222 6.74 7.58 -12.15
CA THR A 222 6.70 7.67 -10.68
C THR A 222 6.08 8.98 -10.20
N PHE A 223 5.11 8.87 -9.28
CA PHE A 223 4.57 9.97 -8.48
C PHE A 223 5.20 9.97 -7.09
N ILE A 224 5.56 11.15 -6.57
CA ILE A 224 6.20 11.30 -5.26
C ILE A 224 5.47 12.38 -4.45
N ALA A 225 5.16 12.10 -3.16
CA ALA A 225 4.69 13.11 -2.22
C ALA A 225 5.48 13.05 -0.91
N GLN A 226 5.91 14.23 -0.41
CA GLN A 226 6.85 14.37 0.69
C GLN A 226 6.55 15.62 1.51
N MET A 227 6.83 15.61 2.83
CA MET A 227 6.85 16.80 3.66
C MET A 227 8.28 17.35 3.81
N GLY A 228 8.44 18.67 3.68
CA GLY A 228 9.74 19.35 3.77
C GLY A 228 10.35 19.32 5.18
N ASP A 229 9.50 19.23 6.21
CA ASP A 229 9.88 19.14 7.62
C ASP A 229 9.99 17.70 8.15
N ASP A 230 9.86 16.69 7.28
CA ASP A 230 9.97 15.29 7.67
C ASP A 230 11.39 14.94 8.11
N ARG A 231 11.55 14.55 9.38
CA ARG A 231 12.82 14.14 9.98
C ARG A 231 13.01 12.61 10.00
N GLY A 232 11.95 11.85 9.79
CA GLY A 232 11.99 10.39 9.68
C GLY A 232 12.43 9.93 8.30
N SER A 233 12.00 10.67 7.27
CA SER A 233 12.36 10.43 5.86
C SER A 233 12.74 11.75 5.23
N LEU A 234 14.05 12.05 5.21
CA LEU A 234 14.55 13.33 4.76
C LEU A 234 14.12 13.65 3.31
N PRO A 235 13.57 14.85 3.04
CA PRO A 235 13.05 15.23 1.72
C PRO A 235 14.11 15.24 0.63
N GLN A 236 15.40 15.34 0.99
CA GLN A 236 16.51 15.19 0.06
C GLN A 236 16.45 13.90 -0.75
N GLY A 237 16.03 12.77 -0.13
CA GLY A 237 15.91 11.50 -0.82
C GLY A 237 14.87 11.53 -1.94
N SER A 238 13.69 12.07 -1.66
CA SER A 238 12.61 12.23 -2.65
C SER A 238 13.01 13.20 -3.77
N THR A 239 13.70 14.29 -3.42
CA THR A 239 14.19 15.27 -4.41
C THR A 239 15.26 14.67 -5.32
N LEU A 240 16.25 13.96 -4.75
CA LEU A 240 17.30 13.29 -5.54
C LEU A 240 16.70 12.21 -6.44
N LEU A 241 15.77 11.42 -5.94
CA LEU A 241 15.09 10.40 -6.76
C LEU A 241 14.37 11.04 -7.94
N TYR A 242 13.65 12.15 -7.73
CA TYR A 242 12.99 12.88 -8.79
C TYR A 242 14.00 13.37 -9.84
N LEU A 243 15.12 13.96 -9.44
CA LEU A 243 16.18 14.41 -10.35
C LEU A 243 16.78 13.25 -11.16
N GLU A 244 17.02 12.12 -10.50
CA GLU A 244 17.50 10.91 -11.19
C GLU A 244 16.51 10.39 -12.24
N LEU A 245 15.20 10.44 -11.94
CA LEU A 245 14.15 10.02 -12.88
C LEU A 245 14.12 10.92 -14.13
N ILE A 246 14.07 12.24 -13.95
CA ILE A 246 14.01 13.16 -15.11
C ILE A 246 15.31 13.18 -15.91
N ASN A 247 16.48 13.02 -15.28
CA ASN A 247 17.76 12.89 -15.97
C ASN A 247 17.83 11.63 -16.85
N ARG A 248 17.05 10.60 -16.52
CA ARG A 248 16.90 9.35 -17.31
C ARG A 248 15.71 9.40 -18.27
N ASN A 249 15.06 10.55 -18.44
CA ASN A 249 13.83 10.72 -19.24
C ASN A 249 12.68 9.80 -18.78
N ILE A 250 12.63 9.45 -17.49
CA ILE A 250 11.53 8.71 -16.88
C ILE A 250 10.49 9.73 -16.42
N PRO A 251 9.23 9.60 -16.85
CA PRO A 251 8.18 10.52 -16.43
C PRO A 251 7.99 10.50 -14.91
N ALA A 252 8.09 11.65 -14.26
CA ALA A 252 7.96 11.78 -12.83
C ALA A 252 7.20 13.06 -12.44
N GLU A 253 6.47 12.98 -11.32
CA GLU A 253 5.82 14.12 -10.67
C GLU A 253 6.16 14.13 -9.19
N ILE A 254 6.47 15.30 -8.60
CA ILE A 254 6.80 15.43 -7.19
C ILE A 254 6.05 16.59 -6.54
N HIS A 255 5.51 16.34 -5.35
CA HIS A 255 4.90 17.34 -4.48
C HIS A 255 5.63 17.36 -3.13
N ILE A 256 6.24 18.50 -2.81
CA ILE A 256 6.87 18.74 -1.51
C ILE A 256 6.09 19.84 -0.78
N TYR A 257 5.45 19.46 0.32
CA TYR A 257 4.68 20.35 1.19
C TYR A 257 5.56 20.89 2.31
N GLU A 258 5.42 22.17 2.66
CA GLU A 258 6.32 22.82 3.64
C GLU A 258 6.33 22.08 4.99
N LYS A 259 5.16 21.72 5.52
CA LYS A 259 4.97 21.16 6.87
C LYS A 259 3.96 20.02 6.88
N GLY A 260 4.15 19.07 7.80
CA GLY A 260 3.24 17.94 8.02
C GLY A 260 3.91 16.75 8.71
N GLY A 261 5.22 16.75 8.80
CA GLY A 261 5.99 15.68 9.44
C GLY A 261 5.91 14.34 8.72
N HIS A 262 6.32 13.28 9.40
CA HIS A 262 6.36 11.92 8.86
C HIS A 262 5.04 11.18 9.04
N GLY A 263 4.65 10.33 8.07
CA GLY A 263 3.59 9.35 8.21
C GLY A 263 2.18 9.94 8.14
N PHE A 264 1.95 10.88 7.23
CA PHE A 264 0.63 11.48 7.04
C PHE A 264 -0.41 10.52 6.45
N GLY A 265 0.00 9.46 5.73
CA GLY A 265 -0.89 8.40 5.22
C GLY A 265 -2.13 8.90 4.49
N MET A 266 -3.23 8.17 4.65
CA MET A 266 -4.55 8.52 4.10
C MET A 266 -5.34 9.45 5.01
N ARG A 267 -4.92 9.67 6.26
CA ARG A 267 -5.65 10.44 7.28
C ARG A 267 -4.74 11.49 7.91
N SER A 268 -5.29 12.68 8.16
CA SER A 268 -4.64 13.65 9.03
C SER A 268 -4.53 13.07 10.45
N ARG A 269 -3.33 13.13 11.03
CA ARG A 269 -3.15 12.79 12.44
C ARG A 269 -3.58 13.93 13.34
N PRO A 270 -4.03 13.68 14.58
CA PRO A 270 -4.23 14.73 15.56
C PRO A 270 -2.96 15.60 15.70
N GLY A 271 -3.09 16.92 15.49
CA GLY A 271 -1.97 17.86 15.53
C GLY A 271 -1.14 17.96 14.22
N ALA A 272 -1.43 17.20 13.18
CA ALA A 272 -0.82 17.39 11.86
C ALA A 272 -1.40 18.65 11.20
N THR A 273 -0.51 19.53 10.71
CA THR A 273 -0.88 20.82 10.08
C THR A 273 -0.62 20.81 8.56
N GLY A 274 -0.21 19.68 8.01
CA GLY A 274 0.15 19.56 6.60
C GLY A 274 -1.05 19.36 5.68
N PRO A 275 -0.90 19.70 4.40
CA PRO A 275 -1.94 19.46 3.40
C PRO A 275 -2.19 17.95 3.23
N THR A 276 -3.46 17.61 3.07
CA THR A 276 -3.94 16.23 2.87
C THR A 276 -4.45 16.01 1.45
N ASP A 277 -4.02 16.84 0.49
CA ASP A 277 -4.50 16.82 -0.89
C ASP A 277 -3.63 15.96 -1.83
N TRP A 278 -2.62 15.24 -1.30
CA TRP A 278 -1.79 14.37 -2.12
C TRP A 278 -2.62 13.33 -2.90
N GLN A 279 -3.72 12.85 -2.31
CA GLN A 279 -4.63 11.92 -2.97
C GLN A 279 -5.25 12.54 -4.24
N LEU A 280 -5.60 13.82 -4.19
CA LEU A 280 -6.14 14.54 -5.36
C LEU A 280 -5.07 14.66 -6.45
N ARG A 281 -3.83 14.99 -6.09
CA ARG A 281 -2.71 15.06 -7.03
C ARG A 281 -2.38 13.68 -7.63
N ALA A 282 -2.33 12.66 -6.77
CA ALA A 282 -2.05 11.29 -7.21
C ALA A 282 -3.14 10.77 -8.17
N ILE A 283 -4.43 11.03 -7.88
CA ILE A 283 -5.50 10.56 -8.77
C ILE A 283 -5.50 11.31 -10.11
N ASP A 284 -5.17 12.61 -10.12
CA ASP A 284 -5.02 13.37 -11.36
C ASP A 284 -3.84 12.86 -12.20
N TRP A 285 -2.72 12.52 -11.55
CA TRP A 285 -1.58 11.90 -12.21
C TRP A 285 -1.92 10.50 -12.77
N LEU A 286 -2.65 9.68 -12.02
CA LEU A 286 -3.13 8.37 -12.48
C LEU A 286 -4.08 8.50 -13.68
N ARG A 287 -4.97 9.51 -13.67
CA ARG A 287 -5.87 9.82 -14.80
C ARG A 287 -5.11 10.25 -16.04
N LEU A 288 -4.13 11.15 -15.89
CA LEU A 288 -3.26 11.60 -16.99
C LEU A 288 -2.60 10.42 -17.70
N ARG A 289 -2.33 9.33 -16.98
CA ARG A 289 -1.68 8.12 -17.50
C ARG A 289 -2.64 7.01 -17.89
N GLY A 290 -3.94 7.23 -17.75
CA GLY A 290 -4.97 6.23 -18.10
C GLY A 290 -5.17 5.14 -17.06
N TYR A 291 -4.58 5.27 -15.86
CA TYR A 291 -4.70 4.27 -14.78
C TYR A 291 -5.94 4.48 -13.88
N ALA A 292 -6.56 5.65 -13.92
CA ALA A 292 -7.78 5.94 -13.17
C ALA A 292 -8.90 6.46 -14.07
N THR A 293 -10.16 6.32 -13.62
CA THR A 293 -11.32 6.84 -14.37
C THR A 293 -11.30 8.37 -14.41
N ALA A 294 -11.80 8.93 -15.51
CA ALA A 294 -12.12 10.36 -15.56
C ALA A 294 -13.14 10.73 -14.47
N PRO A 295 -13.17 12.00 -14.02
CA PRO A 295 -14.11 12.46 -13.02
C PRO A 295 -15.56 12.24 -13.43
#